data_c8a0023905da53c130de5c9d6f03fd55
#
_entry.id   c8a0023905da53c130de5c9d6f03fd55
#
_cell.length_a   1.000
_cell.length_b   1.000
_cell.length_c   1.000
_cell.angle_alpha   90.00
_cell.angle_beta   90.00
_cell.angle_gamma   90.00
#
_symmetry.space_group_name_H-M   'P 1'
#
loop_
_entity.id
_entity.type
_entity.pdbx_description
1 polymer ?
#
loop_
_entity_poly.entity_id
_entity_poly.type
_entity_poly.pdbx_seq_one_letter_code
_entity_poly.pdbx_strand_id
1 'polypeptide(L)'
;FSFWKNFADASFMPNLALKQIFAQIVQRTPLPLRPVSWCFKQGFSLGYLNQAIAEQLNCIEQHLSRHAWLAGNSFSIADILVWFPLQACAVAHPEFMRYPHCRHYLAQIESRPAFQQALLKGQWSDAQFRQYWAKAW
;
A
#
# COMPACT_ATOMS: atom_id res chain seq x y z
N PHE A 1 -12.86 -2.61 14.85
CA PHE A 1 -13.37 -2.38 13.50
C PHE A 1 -13.12 -0.92 13.05
N SER A 2 -13.64 0.07 13.76
CA SER A 2 -13.50 1.49 13.40
C SER A 2 -12.05 1.97 13.30
N PHE A 3 -11.15 1.46 14.14
CA PHE A 3 -9.74 1.77 14.08
C PHE A 3 -9.13 1.43 12.72
N TRP A 4 -9.33 0.22 12.23
CA TRP A 4 -8.74 -0.24 10.96
C TRP A 4 -9.33 0.47 9.74
N LYS A 5 -10.61 0.80 9.76
CA LYS A 5 -11.22 1.62 8.72
C LYS A 5 -10.57 3.00 8.65
N ASN A 6 -10.49 3.69 9.80
CA ASN A 6 -9.86 5.01 9.85
C ASN A 6 -8.36 4.95 9.55
N PHE A 7 -7.68 3.89 9.97
CA PHE A 7 -6.27 3.67 9.67
C PHE A 7 -6.02 3.56 8.16
N ALA A 8 -6.83 2.78 7.44
CA ALA A 8 -6.72 2.64 5.99
C ALA A 8 -6.93 3.97 5.26
N ASP A 9 -8.04 4.66 5.58
CA ASP A 9 -8.47 5.85 4.83
C ASP A 9 -7.74 7.14 5.26
N ALA A 10 -7.47 7.30 6.56
CA ALA A 10 -6.93 8.54 7.09
C ALA A 10 -5.40 8.54 7.29
N SER A 11 -4.76 7.38 7.27
CA SER A 11 -3.32 7.28 7.54
C SER A 11 -2.55 6.55 6.47
N PHE A 12 -2.92 5.31 6.17
CA PHE A 12 -2.12 4.44 5.30
C PHE A 12 -2.24 4.85 3.83
N MET A 13 -3.44 4.98 3.32
CA MET A 13 -3.68 5.38 1.93
C MET A 13 -3.14 6.78 1.60
N PRO A 14 -3.31 7.81 2.44
CA PRO A 14 -2.74 9.14 2.19
C PRO A 14 -1.22 9.14 2.06
N ASN A 15 -0.50 8.39 2.88
CA ASN A 15 0.97 8.32 2.79
C ASN A 15 1.43 7.66 1.49
N LEU A 16 0.75 6.62 1.04
CA LEU A 16 1.01 6.01 -0.25
C LEU A 16 0.66 6.93 -1.41
N ALA A 17 -0.47 7.63 -1.32
CA ALA A 17 -0.87 8.62 -2.32
C ALA A 17 0.18 9.74 -2.44
N LEU A 18 0.72 10.23 -1.33
CA LEU A 18 1.80 11.22 -1.35
C LEU A 18 3.06 10.69 -2.06
N LYS A 19 3.46 9.45 -1.79
CA LYS A 19 4.58 8.84 -2.52
C LYS A 19 4.34 8.84 -4.02
N GLN A 20 3.16 8.44 -4.45
CA GLN A 20 2.78 8.39 -5.85
C GLN A 20 2.70 9.81 -6.47
N ILE A 21 2.16 10.78 -5.73
CA ILE A 21 2.09 12.18 -6.19
C ILE A 21 3.50 12.73 -6.43
N PHE A 22 4.43 12.55 -5.50
CA PHE A 22 5.81 13.00 -5.68
C PHE A 22 6.50 12.32 -6.88
N ALA A 23 6.25 11.03 -7.10
CA ALA A 23 6.75 10.33 -8.28
C ALA A 23 6.18 10.92 -9.57
N GLN A 24 4.89 11.23 -9.61
CA GLN A 24 4.22 11.88 -10.75
C GLN A 24 4.77 13.29 -11.01
N ILE A 25 5.02 14.08 -9.96
CA ILE A 25 5.61 15.42 -10.08
C ILE A 25 6.97 15.33 -10.78
N VAL A 26 7.84 14.42 -10.34
CA VAL A 26 9.16 14.24 -10.96
C VAL A 26 9.03 13.88 -12.44
N GLN A 27 8.10 12.98 -12.79
CA GLN A 27 7.91 12.57 -14.18
C GLN A 27 7.38 13.68 -15.09
N ARG A 28 6.51 14.55 -14.56
CA ARG A 28 5.89 15.65 -15.31
C ARG A 28 6.72 16.93 -15.30
N THR A 29 7.76 17.01 -14.50
CA THR A 29 8.67 18.17 -14.45
C THR A 29 9.52 18.21 -15.72
N PRO A 30 9.67 19.38 -16.38
CA PRO A 30 10.57 19.56 -17.51
C PRO A 30 12.00 19.12 -17.17
N LEU A 31 12.72 18.57 -18.15
CA LEU A 31 14.05 18.01 -17.97
C LEU A 31 15.03 18.88 -17.17
N PRO A 32 15.16 20.21 -17.44
CA PRO A 32 16.13 21.04 -16.71
C PRO A 32 15.78 21.22 -15.22
N LEU A 33 14.50 21.11 -14.85
CA LEU A 33 14.04 21.28 -13.46
C LEU A 33 13.84 19.94 -12.73
N ARG A 34 13.96 18.82 -13.42
CA ARG A 34 13.76 17.48 -12.85
C ARG A 34 14.66 17.15 -11.66
N PRO A 35 15.94 17.55 -11.61
CA PRO A 35 16.77 17.32 -10.43
C PRO A 35 16.22 17.96 -9.16
N VAL A 36 15.59 19.13 -9.27
CA VAL A 36 14.99 19.85 -8.12
C VAL A 36 13.79 19.07 -7.59
N SER A 37 12.85 18.68 -8.46
CA SER A 37 11.68 17.90 -8.05
C SER A 37 12.07 16.51 -7.51
N TRP A 38 13.14 15.92 -8.04
CA TRP A 38 13.69 14.66 -7.53
C TRP A 38 14.25 14.85 -6.10
N CYS A 39 14.98 15.93 -5.83
CA CYS A 39 15.46 16.24 -4.49
C CYS A 39 14.31 16.41 -3.48
N PHE A 40 13.22 17.08 -3.85
CA PHE A 40 12.02 17.19 -3.03
C PHE A 40 11.39 15.82 -2.75
N LYS A 41 11.24 14.98 -3.77
CA LYS A 41 10.75 13.60 -3.61
C LYS A 41 11.61 12.83 -2.59
N GLN A 42 12.92 12.86 -2.75
CA GLN A 42 13.83 12.13 -1.86
C GLN A 42 13.82 12.68 -0.44
N GLY A 43 13.88 14.00 -0.28
CA GLY A 43 13.83 14.64 1.04
C GLY A 43 12.56 14.29 1.80
N PHE A 44 11.40 14.36 1.16
CA PHE A 44 10.11 14.03 1.79
C PHE A 44 9.97 12.52 2.06
N SER A 45 10.45 11.68 1.15
CA SER A 45 10.43 10.23 1.33
C SER A 45 11.33 9.79 2.49
N LEU A 46 12.57 10.26 2.53
CA LEU A 46 13.53 9.91 3.59
C LEU A 46 13.18 10.54 4.94
N GLY A 47 12.71 11.80 4.93
CA GLY A 47 12.43 12.54 6.16
C GLY A 47 11.11 12.15 6.83
N TYR A 48 10.14 11.62 6.08
CA TYR A 48 8.81 11.35 6.63
C TYR A 48 8.15 10.07 6.11
N LEU A 49 7.96 9.94 4.77
CA LEU A 49 7.08 8.91 4.23
C LEU A 49 7.57 7.48 4.45
N ASN A 50 8.87 7.24 4.31
CA ASN A 50 9.42 5.89 4.48
C ASN A 50 9.24 5.40 5.92
N GLN A 51 9.49 6.26 6.90
CA GLN A 51 9.28 5.92 8.31
C GLN A 51 7.80 5.71 8.61
N ALA A 52 6.93 6.62 8.17
CA ALA A 52 5.48 6.51 8.41
C ALA A 52 4.91 5.22 7.81
N ILE A 53 5.30 4.86 6.58
CA ILE A 53 4.85 3.62 5.95
C ILE A 53 5.42 2.40 6.68
N ALA A 54 6.67 2.42 7.11
CA ALA A 54 7.27 1.33 7.88
C ALA A 54 6.56 1.12 9.22
N GLU A 55 6.23 2.18 9.94
CA GLU A 55 5.45 2.12 11.19
C GLU A 55 4.05 1.54 10.95
N GLN A 56 3.40 1.94 9.87
CA GLN A 56 2.08 1.43 9.48
C GLN A 56 2.13 -0.06 9.11
N LEU A 57 3.13 -0.49 8.33
CA LEU A 57 3.33 -1.89 8.00
C LEU A 57 3.64 -2.74 9.24
N ASN A 58 4.46 -2.23 10.16
CA ASN A 58 4.75 -2.90 11.44
C ASN A 58 3.49 -3.04 12.29
N CYS A 59 2.62 -2.03 12.33
CA CYS A 59 1.35 -2.09 13.05
C CYS A 59 0.44 -3.21 12.50
N ILE A 60 0.31 -3.30 11.17
CA ILE A 60 -0.46 -4.35 10.51
C ILE A 60 0.16 -5.73 10.78
N GLU A 61 1.48 -5.86 10.62
CA GLU A 61 2.22 -7.11 10.83
C GLU A 61 2.05 -7.65 12.25
N GLN A 62 2.20 -6.80 13.26
CA GLN A 62 2.00 -7.18 14.67
C GLN A 62 0.57 -7.60 14.95
N HIS A 63 -0.42 -6.94 14.37
CA HIS A 63 -1.81 -7.33 14.53
C HIS A 63 -2.08 -8.70 13.88
N LEU A 64 -1.64 -8.90 12.66
CA LEU A 64 -1.83 -10.13 11.90
C LEU A 64 -1.04 -11.33 12.45
N SER A 65 -0.01 -11.09 13.26
CA SER A 65 0.67 -12.18 13.99
C SER A 65 -0.21 -12.87 15.03
N ARG A 66 -1.31 -12.23 15.44
CA ARG A 66 -2.23 -12.71 16.50
C ARG A 66 -3.66 -12.92 16.03
N HIS A 67 -4.03 -12.36 14.89
CA HIS A 67 -5.38 -12.37 14.35
C HIS A 67 -5.37 -12.71 12.87
N ALA A 68 -6.33 -13.53 12.45
CA ALA A 68 -6.47 -13.89 11.02
C ALA A 68 -6.99 -12.73 10.17
N TRP A 69 -7.77 -11.81 10.75
CA TRP A 69 -8.38 -10.68 10.09
C TRP A 69 -8.25 -9.39 10.91
N LEU A 70 -8.37 -8.24 10.28
CA LEU A 70 -8.18 -6.95 10.95
C LEU A 70 -9.27 -6.64 11.99
N ALA A 71 -10.49 -7.09 11.74
CA ALA A 71 -11.60 -6.90 12.68
C ALA A 71 -11.76 -8.07 13.69
N GLY A 72 -10.80 -8.99 13.77
CA GLY A 72 -10.81 -10.14 14.68
C GLY A 72 -10.87 -11.48 13.95
N ASN A 73 -11.94 -12.26 14.17
CA ASN A 73 -12.02 -13.63 13.68
C ASN A 73 -12.74 -13.79 12.33
N SER A 74 -13.27 -12.71 11.76
CA SER A 74 -14.01 -12.75 10.51
C SER A 74 -13.61 -11.64 9.55
N PHE A 75 -13.69 -11.95 8.25
CA PHE A 75 -13.46 -11.00 7.18
C PHE A 75 -14.48 -9.85 7.21
N SER A 76 -14.01 -8.62 7.03
CA SER A 76 -14.81 -7.41 7.16
C SER A 76 -14.47 -6.35 6.10
N ILE A 77 -15.19 -5.26 6.08
CA ILE A 77 -14.89 -4.09 5.24
C ILE A 77 -13.48 -3.53 5.51
N ALA A 78 -12.98 -3.61 6.75
CA ALA A 78 -11.63 -3.17 7.08
C ALA A 78 -10.57 -3.93 6.26
N ASP A 79 -10.77 -5.21 6.04
CA ASP A 79 -9.87 -6.05 5.23
C ASP A 79 -9.90 -5.65 3.76
N ILE A 80 -11.06 -5.26 3.24
CA ILE A 80 -11.21 -4.76 1.87
C ILE A 80 -10.47 -3.44 1.69
N LEU A 81 -10.62 -2.51 2.64
CA LEU A 81 -9.99 -1.19 2.58
C LEU A 81 -8.47 -1.24 2.72
N VAL A 82 -7.94 -2.10 3.57
CA VAL A 82 -6.50 -2.25 3.78
C VAL A 82 -5.84 -3.05 2.66
N TRP A 83 -6.58 -3.94 1.98
CA TRP A 83 -6.01 -4.75 0.90
C TRP A 83 -5.33 -3.90 -0.17
N PHE A 84 -5.99 -2.87 -0.68
CA PHE A 84 -5.47 -2.06 -1.78
C PHE A 84 -4.13 -1.38 -1.43
N PRO A 85 -4.01 -0.60 -0.34
CA PRO A 85 -2.74 0.02 0.03
C PRO A 85 -1.67 -1.01 0.41
N LEU A 86 -2.05 -2.13 1.02
CA LEU A 86 -1.10 -3.19 1.37
C LEU A 86 -0.57 -3.89 0.11
N GLN A 87 -1.41 -4.12 -0.90
CA GLN A 87 -1.01 -4.66 -2.19
C GLN A 87 -0.09 -3.70 -2.95
N ALA A 88 -0.32 -2.38 -2.85
CA ALA A 88 0.58 -1.38 -3.40
C ALA A 88 1.98 -1.45 -2.77
N CYS A 89 2.05 -1.65 -1.45
CA CYS A 89 3.32 -1.91 -0.77
C CYS A 89 3.95 -3.24 -1.21
N ALA A 90 3.17 -4.30 -1.35
CA ALA A 90 3.68 -5.60 -1.78
C ALA A 90 4.34 -5.56 -3.16
N VAL A 91 3.82 -4.71 -4.04
CA VAL A 91 4.35 -4.52 -5.40
C VAL A 91 5.59 -3.64 -5.44
N ALA A 92 5.61 -2.58 -4.65
CA ALA A 92 6.56 -1.49 -4.85
C ALA A 92 7.55 -1.29 -3.69
N HIS A 93 7.21 -1.67 -2.46
CA HIS A 93 8.08 -1.46 -1.31
C HIS A 93 9.25 -2.47 -1.33
N PRO A 94 10.52 -2.01 -1.38
CA PRO A 94 11.67 -2.91 -1.57
C PRO A 94 11.87 -3.91 -0.43
N GLU A 95 11.43 -3.56 0.77
CA GLU A 95 11.60 -4.40 1.97
C GLU A 95 10.30 -5.12 2.39
N PHE A 96 9.29 -5.19 1.53
CA PHE A 96 8.00 -5.82 1.89
C PHE A 96 8.14 -7.30 2.29
N MET A 97 9.19 -7.97 1.82
CA MET A 97 9.50 -9.35 2.21
C MET A 97 9.76 -9.54 3.71
N ARG A 98 10.03 -8.46 4.45
CA ARG A 98 10.21 -8.48 5.91
C ARG A 98 8.91 -8.63 6.70
N TYR A 99 7.75 -8.58 6.02
CA TYR A 99 6.42 -8.64 6.61
C TYR A 99 5.69 -9.95 6.21
N PRO A 100 6.05 -11.10 6.82
CA PRO A 100 5.51 -12.40 6.42
C PRO A 100 4.01 -12.55 6.69
N HIS A 101 3.49 -11.98 7.78
CA HIS A 101 2.07 -12.04 8.10
C HIS A 101 1.24 -11.18 7.14
N CYS A 102 1.74 -10.01 6.75
CA CYS A 102 1.13 -9.19 5.70
C CYS A 102 1.05 -9.93 4.36
N ARG A 103 2.11 -10.65 3.99
CA ARG A 103 2.13 -11.46 2.76
C ARG A 103 1.15 -12.62 2.81
N HIS A 104 1.12 -13.34 3.92
CA HIS A 104 0.16 -14.44 4.13
C HIS A 104 -1.29 -13.91 4.07
N TYR A 105 -1.54 -12.79 4.71
CA TYR A 105 -2.84 -12.14 4.72
C TYR A 105 -3.31 -11.72 3.32
N LEU A 106 -2.45 -11.14 2.49
CA LEU A 106 -2.79 -10.84 1.10
C LEU A 106 -3.16 -12.10 0.33
N ALA A 107 -2.38 -13.17 0.44
CA ALA A 107 -2.67 -14.44 -0.20
C ALA A 107 -4.01 -15.04 0.29
N GLN A 108 -4.31 -14.90 1.57
CA GLN A 108 -5.58 -15.34 2.16
C GLN A 108 -6.78 -14.58 1.59
N ILE A 109 -6.68 -13.26 1.40
CA ILE A 109 -7.73 -12.46 0.76
C ILE A 109 -7.90 -12.87 -0.70
N GLU A 110 -6.79 -12.98 -1.43
CA GLU A 110 -6.78 -13.29 -2.87
C GLU A 110 -7.30 -14.69 -3.18
N SER A 111 -7.17 -15.64 -2.25
CA SER A 111 -7.74 -16.99 -2.40
C SER A 111 -9.27 -17.07 -2.28
N ARG A 112 -9.92 -16.00 -1.82
CA ARG A 112 -11.39 -15.98 -1.64
C ARG A 112 -12.12 -15.96 -2.99
N PRO A 113 -13.09 -16.86 -3.23
CA PRO A 113 -13.83 -16.89 -4.50
C PRO A 113 -14.54 -15.57 -4.82
N ALA A 114 -15.11 -14.90 -3.80
CA ALA A 114 -15.77 -13.61 -3.97
C ALA A 114 -14.79 -12.52 -4.40
N PHE A 115 -13.55 -12.54 -3.91
CA PHE A 115 -12.50 -11.62 -4.31
C PHE A 115 -12.10 -11.83 -5.78
N GLN A 116 -11.88 -13.07 -6.19
CA GLN A 116 -11.56 -13.40 -7.57
C GLN A 116 -12.68 -13.01 -8.56
N GLN A 117 -13.93 -13.21 -8.17
CA GLN A 117 -15.08 -12.75 -8.96
C GLN A 117 -15.12 -11.22 -9.06
N ALA A 118 -14.80 -10.49 -7.98
CA ALA A 118 -14.74 -9.03 -7.98
C ALA A 118 -13.66 -8.52 -8.94
N LEU A 119 -12.48 -9.14 -8.96
CA LEU A 119 -11.40 -8.79 -9.89
C LEU A 119 -11.83 -8.98 -11.36
N LEU A 120 -12.51 -10.10 -11.67
CA LEU A 120 -13.01 -10.36 -13.02
C LEU A 120 -14.06 -9.34 -13.45
N LYS A 121 -15.05 -9.05 -12.59
CA LYS A 121 -16.09 -8.06 -12.87
C LYS A 121 -15.54 -6.64 -12.99
N GLY A 122 -14.55 -6.29 -12.18
CA GLY A 122 -13.88 -5.00 -12.19
C GLY A 122 -12.86 -4.83 -13.31
N GLN A 123 -12.65 -5.86 -14.14
CA GLN A 123 -11.62 -5.86 -15.20
C GLN A 123 -10.23 -5.47 -14.66
N TRP A 124 -9.89 -6.00 -13.48
CA TRP A 124 -8.62 -5.72 -12.82
C TRP A 124 -7.43 -6.12 -13.68
N SER A 125 -6.47 -5.20 -13.84
CA SER A 125 -5.19 -5.48 -14.51
C SER A 125 -4.04 -5.37 -13.51
N ASP A 126 -3.51 -6.50 -13.10
CA ASP A 126 -2.34 -6.58 -12.22
C ASP A 126 -1.10 -5.90 -12.86
N ALA A 127 -0.94 -6.03 -14.16
CA ALA A 127 0.16 -5.39 -14.90
C ALA A 127 0.10 -3.87 -14.82
N GLN A 128 -1.08 -3.27 -15.01
CA GLN A 128 -1.26 -1.83 -14.90
C GLN A 128 -1.06 -1.34 -13.46
N PHE A 129 -1.55 -2.09 -12.48
CA PHE A 129 -1.37 -1.79 -11.07
C PHE A 129 0.12 -1.79 -10.68
N ARG A 130 0.87 -2.83 -11.07
CA ARG A 130 2.31 -2.91 -10.83
C ARG A 130 3.07 -1.78 -11.51
N GLN A 131 2.76 -1.48 -12.75
CA GLN A 131 3.38 -0.39 -13.48
C GLN A 131 3.11 0.97 -12.83
N TYR A 132 1.91 1.18 -12.32
CA TYR A 132 1.53 2.42 -11.64
C TYR A 132 2.32 2.62 -10.35
N TRP A 133 2.42 1.59 -9.52
CA TRP A 133 3.06 1.69 -8.20
C TRP A 133 4.58 1.53 -8.22
N ALA A 134 5.16 0.88 -9.22
CA ALA A 134 6.61 0.65 -9.33
C ALA A 134 7.46 1.93 -9.27
N LYS A 135 6.86 3.08 -9.59
CA LYS A 135 7.55 4.39 -9.61
C LYS A 135 7.44 5.16 -8.29
N ALA A 136 6.68 4.66 -7.32
CA ALA A 136 6.46 5.32 -6.04
C ALA A 136 7.70 5.26 -5.12
N TRP A 137 8.52 4.21 -5.25
CA TRP A 137 9.78 4.00 -4.52
C TRP A 137 11.03 4.24 -5.34
#